data_bc86da561fc13b18629a362691475209
#
_entry.id   bc86da561fc13b18629a362691475209
#
_cell.length_a   1.000
_cell.length_b   1.000
_cell.length_c   1.000
_cell.angle_alpha   90.00
_cell.angle_beta   90.00
_cell.angle_gamma   90.00
#
_symmetry.space_group_name_H-M   'P 1'
#
loop_
_entity.id
_entity.type
_entity.pdbx_description
1 polymer ?
#
loop_
_entity_poly.entity_id
_entity_poly.type
_entity_poly.pdbx_seq_one_letter_code
_entity_poly.pdbx_strand_id
1 'polypeptide(L)' 'MSENNIELLTIEKVSEILHISKQKVNALIKSGELPAIVIGPRSRRISADDLTGYIRRSKKVG' A
#
# COMPACT_ATOMS: atom_id res chain seq x y z
N MET A 1 3.32 21.19 -13.46
CA MET A 1 3.20 20.80 -13.07
C MET A 1 2.70 20.24 -12.44
N SER A 2 2.40 19.75 -12.31
CA SER A 2 1.83 19.25 -11.60
C SER A 2 2.25 18.44 -10.92
N GLU A 3 2.60 18.49 -10.36
CA GLU A 3 3.02 17.84 -9.67
C GLU A 3 2.36 17.08 -8.89
N ASN A 4 1.41 16.89 -8.80
CA ASN A 4 0.70 16.07 -8.02
C ASN A 4 0.44 14.83 -8.63
N ASN A 5 1.41 14.07 -9.02
CA ASN A 5 1.19 12.79 -9.50
C ASN A 5 1.01 11.88 -8.37
N ILE A 6 -0.13 11.76 -7.83
CA ILE A 6 -0.43 10.81 -6.79
C ILE A 6 -0.76 9.51 -7.47
N GLU A 7 0.10 8.56 -7.34
CA GLU A 7 -0.15 7.27 -7.92
C GLU A 7 -0.81 6.39 -6.88
N LEU A 8 -1.96 5.84 -7.21
CA LEU A 8 -2.70 4.97 -6.32
C LEU A 8 -2.62 3.55 -6.83
N LEU A 9 -2.31 2.63 -5.95
CA LEU A 9 -2.11 1.24 -6.30
C LEU A 9 -3.25 0.41 -5.75
N THR A 10 -3.65 -0.60 -6.52
CA THR A 10 -4.66 -1.53 -6.04
C THR A 10 -4.05 -2.52 -5.05
N ILE A 11 -4.92 -3.19 -4.31
CA ILE A 11 -4.47 -4.25 -3.40
C ILE A 11 -3.70 -5.31 -4.18
N GLU A 12 -4.22 -5.64 -5.35
CA GLU A 12 -3.58 -6.64 -6.19
C GLU A 12 -2.17 -6.22 -6.59
N LYS A 13 -2.05 -4.95 -6.97
CA LYS A 13 -0.75 -4.45 -7.39
C LYS A 13 0.25 -4.46 -6.22
N VAL A 14 -0.21 -4.07 -5.05
CA VAL A 14 0.65 -4.07 -3.87
C VAL A 14 1.09 -5.48 -3.54
N SER A 15 0.18 -6.45 -3.65
CA SER A 15 0.53 -7.82 -3.37
C SER A 15 1.62 -8.31 -4.33
N GLU A 16 1.55 -7.89 -5.57
CA GLU A 16 2.57 -8.26 -6.55
C GLU A 16 3.91 -7.61 -6.22
N ILE A 17 3.88 -6.34 -5.88
CA ILE A 17 5.11 -5.63 -5.58
C ILE A 17 5.80 -6.22 -4.36
N LEU A 18 5.03 -6.55 -3.33
CA LEU A 18 5.59 -7.07 -2.09
C LEU A 18 5.77 -8.59 -2.13
N HIS A 19 5.24 -9.25 -3.16
CA HIS A 19 5.31 -10.70 -3.29
C HIS A 19 4.64 -11.40 -2.11
N ILE A 20 3.49 -10.90 -1.72
CA ILE A 20 2.71 -11.51 -0.66
C ILE A 20 1.26 -11.65 -1.15
N SER A 21 0.47 -12.39 -0.41
CA SER A 21 -0.92 -12.61 -0.83
C SER A 21 -1.76 -11.36 -0.59
N LYS A 22 -2.88 -11.27 -1.29
CA LYS A 22 -3.81 -10.18 -1.07
C LYS A 22 -4.34 -10.18 0.34
N GLN A 23 -4.53 -11.37 0.90
CA GLN A 23 -4.98 -11.48 2.28
C GLN A 23 -3.98 -10.84 3.22
N LYS A 24 -2.70 -11.05 2.94
CA LYS A 24 -1.67 -10.45 3.77
C LYS A 24 -1.69 -8.94 3.66
N VAL A 25 -1.89 -8.41 2.45
CA VAL A 25 -2.00 -6.98 2.26
C VAL A 25 -3.15 -6.43 3.08
N ASN A 26 -4.31 -7.09 3.01
CA ASN A 26 -5.46 -6.65 3.78
C ASN A 26 -5.20 -6.70 5.28
N ALA A 27 -4.46 -7.69 5.73
CA ALA A 27 -4.11 -7.78 7.14
C ALA A 27 -3.24 -6.60 7.56
N LEU A 28 -2.31 -6.20 6.71
CA LEU A 28 -1.46 -5.05 6.99
C LEU A 28 -2.28 -3.76 7.06
N ILE A 29 -3.28 -3.65 6.21
CA ILE A 29 -4.16 -2.49 6.24
C ILE A 29 -4.98 -2.48 7.52
N LYS A 30 -5.50 -3.62 7.91
CA LYS A 30 -6.30 -3.72 9.12
C LYS A 30 -5.50 -3.40 10.36
N SER A 31 -4.26 -3.82 10.40
CA SER A 31 -3.42 -3.59 11.56
C SER A 31 -2.93 -2.14 11.63
N GLY A 32 -3.12 -1.38 10.57
CA GLY A 32 -2.67 0.00 10.54
C GLY A 32 -1.24 0.16 10.08
N GLU A 33 -0.58 -0.92 9.71
CA GLU A 33 0.79 -0.81 9.26
C GLU A 33 0.89 -0.24 7.86
N LEU A 34 -0.15 -0.44 7.06
CA LEU A 34 -0.16 0.04 5.69
C LEU A 34 -1.41 0.89 5.48
N PRO A 35 -1.25 2.20 5.37
CA PRO A 35 -2.41 3.07 5.19
C PRO A 35 -3.09 2.80 3.85
N ALA A 36 -4.40 2.92 3.83
CA ALA A 36 -5.16 2.72 2.62
C ALA A 36 -6.20 3.80 2.50
N ILE A 37 -6.49 4.15 1.26
CA ILE A 37 -7.53 5.13 0.96
C ILE A 37 -8.76 4.36 0.53
N VAL A 38 -9.87 4.63 1.20
CA VAL A 38 -11.13 3.97 0.87
C VAL A 38 -11.85 4.82 -0.16
N ILE A 39 -12.02 4.29 -1.36
CA ILE A 39 -12.65 5.03 -2.44
C ILE A 39 -14.13 4.68 -2.52
N GLY A 40 -14.49 3.47 -2.19
CA GLY A 40 -15.88 3.05 -2.22
C GLY A 40 -16.08 1.90 -1.27
N PRO A 41 -17.26 1.30 -1.28
CA PRO A 41 -17.57 0.25 -0.29
C PRO A 41 -16.60 -0.90 -0.30
N ARG A 42 -16.03 -1.20 -1.46
CA ARG A 42 -15.09 -2.30 -1.53
C ARG A 42 -13.82 -1.93 -2.26
N SER A 43 -13.64 -0.65 -2.49
CA SER A 43 -12.50 -0.19 -3.27
C SER A 43 -11.51 0.49 -2.36
N ARG A 44 -10.33 -0.06 -2.27
CA ARG A 44 -9.26 0.52 -1.50
C ARG A 44 -8.07 0.72 -2.40
N ARG A 45 -7.34 1.77 -2.11
CA ARG A 45 -6.11 2.05 -2.86
C ARG A 45 -5.02 2.42 -1.88
N ILE A 46 -3.80 2.15 -2.24
CA ILE A 46 -2.65 2.51 -1.42
C ILE A 46 -1.81 3.46 -2.24
N SER A 47 -1.48 4.62 -1.69
CA SER A 47 -0.65 5.54 -2.43
C SER A 47 0.76 4.98 -2.52
N ALA A 48 1.43 5.28 -3.63
CA ALA A 48 2.79 4.81 -3.83
C ALA A 48 3.71 5.32 -2.73
N ASP A 49 3.46 6.54 -2.24
CA ASP A 49 4.25 7.09 -1.16
C ASP A 49 4.09 6.29 0.13
N ASP A 50 2.86 5.91 0.43
CA ASP A 50 2.61 5.12 1.63
C ASP A 50 3.27 3.75 1.53
N LEU A 51 3.22 3.15 0.35
CA LEU A 51 3.88 1.87 0.16
C LEU A 51 5.38 2.01 0.32
N THR A 52 5.95 3.05 -0.25
CA THR A 52 7.38 3.30 -0.11
C THR A 52 7.75 3.47 1.35
N GLY A 53 6.94 4.20 2.10
CA GLY A 53 7.19 4.40 3.52
C GLY A 53 7.15 3.10 4.29
N TYR A 54 6.18 2.24 3.96
CA TYR A 54 6.08 0.95 4.60
C TYR A 54 7.32 0.10 4.33
N ILE A 55 7.77 0.09 3.08
CA ILE A 55 8.94 -0.69 2.71
C ILE A 55 10.17 -0.20 3.47
N ARG A 56 10.31 1.10 3.57
CA ARG A 56 11.46 1.66 4.28
C ARG A 56 11.47 1.29 5.75
N ARG A 57 10.30 1.34 6.37
CA ARG A 57 10.21 1.00 7.78
C ARG A 57 10.44 -0.47 8.01
N SER A 58 10.04 -1.28 7.06
CA SER A 58 10.19 -2.73 7.18
C SER A 58 11.59 -3.21 6.89
N LYS A 59 12.38 -2.37 6.23
CA LYS A 59 13.70 -2.76 5.84
C LYS A 59 14.58 -2.79 7.05
N LYS A 60 15.05 -3.94 7.40
CA LYS A 60 15.96 -4.05 8.50
C LYS A 60 17.35 -4.12 7.99
N VAL A 61 18.12 -3.19 8.47
CA VAL A 61 19.47 -3.18 8.09
C VAL A 61 20.20 -3.88 9.15
N GLY A 62 20.68 -4.93 8.88
CA GLY A 62 21.25 -5.52 9.99
C GLY A 62 22.17 -6.46 9.85
#